data_ad4ca6be6cdf0daec1a5163892eaae5b
#
_entry.id   ad4ca6be6cdf0daec1a5163892eaae5b
#
_cell.length_a   1.000
_cell.length_b   1.000
_cell.length_c   1.000
_cell.angle_alpha   90.00
_cell.angle_beta   90.00
_cell.angle_gamma   90.00
#
_symmetry.space_group_name_H-M   'P 1'
#
loop_
_entity.id
_entity.type
_entity.pdbx_description
1 polymer ?
#
loop_
_entity_poly.entity_id
_entity_poly.type
_entity_poly.pdbx_seq_one_letter_code
_entity_poly.pdbx_strand_id
1 'polypeptide(L)'
;VNRLDPDVIFVSELRDADTVHEVLSAAASGHLVIATLTTVSAPEAISQIVDFFPLDQHLQVRHSLARTLRGVVSQRLLDRADGDGRVPAAEILVNTAKVFDAIVAGADADELERLMQEGQYYGMQTFDQSLVALHHDGEVGLREALSVAKQPEELRIALQQAGMSSDF
;
A
#
# COMPACT_ATOMS: atom_id res chain seq x y z
N VAL A 1 -15.08 -9.16 21.22
CA VAL A 1 -15.56 -8.96 19.84
C VAL A 1 -16.42 -10.14 19.39
N ASN A 2 -15.97 -11.38 19.59
CA ASN A 2 -16.65 -12.60 19.13
C ASN A 2 -18.09 -12.84 19.71
N ARG A 3 -18.52 -12.05 20.68
CA ARG A 3 -19.91 -12.17 21.25
C ARG A 3 -20.96 -11.46 20.43
N LEU A 4 -20.57 -10.55 19.51
CA LEU A 4 -21.49 -9.74 18.70
C LEU A 4 -21.62 -10.25 17.26
N ASP A 5 -20.82 -11.25 16.87
CA ASP A 5 -20.76 -11.87 15.53
C ASP A 5 -20.79 -10.82 14.37
N PRO A 6 -19.86 -9.86 14.36
CA PRO A 6 -19.84 -8.81 13.34
C PRO A 6 -19.27 -9.33 12.02
N ASP A 7 -19.81 -8.91 10.89
CA ASP A 7 -19.22 -9.20 9.57
C ASP A 7 -17.93 -8.42 9.33
N VAL A 8 -17.83 -7.20 9.86
CA VAL A 8 -16.72 -6.28 9.67
C VAL A 8 -16.21 -5.74 11.00
N ILE A 9 -14.89 -5.78 11.17
CA ILE A 9 -14.20 -5.24 12.34
C ILE A 9 -13.29 -4.10 11.88
N PHE A 10 -13.43 -2.91 12.48
CA PHE A 10 -12.53 -1.79 12.26
C PHE A 10 -11.60 -1.60 13.46
N VAL A 11 -10.29 -1.53 13.19
CA VAL A 11 -9.24 -1.25 14.18
C VAL A 11 -8.53 0.03 13.78
N SER A 12 -8.67 1.06 14.62
CA SER A 12 -8.19 2.42 14.31
C SER A 12 -6.68 2.50 14.10
N GLU A 13 -5.89 1.64 14.75
CA GLU A 13 -4.43 1.60 14.55
C GLU A 13 -3.84 0.30 15.11
N LEU A 14 -2.92 -0.30 14.36
CA LEU A 14 -2.07 -1.41 14.83
C LEU A 14 -0.82 -0.83 15.47
N ARG A 15 -0.64 -1.05 16.78
CA ARG A 15 0.45 -0.43 17.56
C ARG A 15 1.40 -1.44 18.20
N ASP A 16 0.99 -2.69 18.32
CA ASP A 16 1.71 -3.73 19.06
C ASP A 16 1.37 -5.14 18.57
N ALA A 17 2.18 -6.10 18.97
CA ALA A 17 2.04 -7.51 18.63
C ALA A 17 0.70 -8.10 19.06
N ASP A 18 0.19 -7.72 20.24
CA ASP A 18 -1.06 -8.26 20.77
C ASP A 18 -2.25 -7.86 19.90
N THR A 19 -2.32 -6.58 19.53
CA THR A 19 -3.36 -6.06 18.62
C THR A 19 -3.27 -6.74 17.25
N VAL A 20 -2.06 -6.88 16.68
CA VAL A 20 -1.87 -7.57 15.39
C VAL A 20 -2.28 -9.05 15.50
N HIS A 21 -1.94 -9.73 16.58
CA HIS A 21 -2.33 -11.13 16.81
C HIS A 21 -3.86 -11.29 16.78
N GLU A 22 -4.58 -10.45 17.52
CA GLU A 22 -6.05 -10.45 17.55
C GLU A 22 -6.67 -10.17 16.19
N VAL A 23 -6.12 -9.22 15.44
CA VAL A 23 -6.55 -8.87 14.07
C VAL A 23 -6.38 -10.04 13.11
N LEU A 24 -5.19 -10.68 13.09
CA LEU A 24 -4.94 -11.85 12.26
C LEU A 24 -5.83 -13.04 12.64
N SER A 25 -6.09 -13.24 13.94
CA SER A 25 -6.99 -14.28 14.45
C SER A 25 -8.43 -14.03 14.01
N ALA A 26 -8.93 -12.80 14.11
CA ALA A 26 -10.27 -12.43 13.67
C ALA A 26 -10.43 -12.61 12.14
N ALA A 27 -9.44 -12.18 11.36
CA ALA A 27 -9.43 -12.37 9.92
C ALA A 27 -9.40 -13.85 9.51
N ALA A 28 -8.60 -14.68 10.23
CA ALA A 28 -8.55 -16.12 10.02
C ALA A 28 -9.88 -16.82 10.38
N SER A 29 -10.67 -16.25 11.28
CA SER A 29 -12.00 -16.74 11.67
C SER A 29 -13.12 -16.33 10.70
N GLY A 30 -12.79 -15.59 9.62
CA GLY A 30 -13.74 -15.24 8.55
C GLY A 30 -14.28 -13.81 8.60
N HIS A 31 -13.87 -12.97 9.56
CA HIS A 31 -14.27 -11.57 9.60
C HIS A 31 -13.50 -10.74 8.56
N LEU A 32 -14.14 -9.75 7.96
CA LEU A 32 -13.43 -8.70 7.25
C LEU A 32 -12.85 -7.72 8.28
N VAL A 33 -11.53 -7.63 8.36
CA VAL A 33 -10.86 -6.69 9.25
C VAL A 33 -10.27 -5.54 8.44
N ILE A 34 -10.60 -4.31 8.82
CA ILE A 34 -10.00 -3.08 8.29
C ILE A 34 -9.18 -2.46 9.42
N ALA A 35 -7.89 -2.30 9.20
CA ALA A 35 -6.99 -1.71 10.19
C ALA A 35 -6.11 -0.64 9.56
N THR A 36 -5.60 0.30 10.36
CA THR A 36 -4.69 1.34 9.89
C THR A 36 -3.30 1.21 10.52
N LEU A 37 -2.31 1.71 9.79
CA LEU A 37 -0.91 1.86 10.21
C LEU A 37 -0.42 3.26 9.83
N THR A 38 0.64 3.72 10.46
CA THR A 38 1.28 5.02 10.18
C THR A 38 2.44 4.91 9.18
N THR A 39 2.39 3.90 8.28
CA THR A 39 3.40 3.68 7.24
C THR A 39 3.15 4.52 6.00
N VAL A 40 4.21 4.77 5.23
CA VAL A 40 4.14 5.58 4.01
C VAL A 40 4.00 4.75 2.74
N SER A 41 4.16 3.42 2.82
CA SER A 41 4.05 2.50 1.67
C SER A 41 3.47 1.14 2.06
N ALA A 42 2.97 0.40 1.06
CA ALA A 42 2.43 -0.95 1.27
C ALA A 42 3.51 -1.97 1.67
N PRO A 43 4.73 -1.99 1.08
CA PRO A 43 5.82 -2.84 1.57
C PRO A 43 6.21 -2.55 3.02
N GLU A 44 6.28 -1.27 3.40
CA GLU A 44 6.58 -0.87 4.78
C GLU A 44 5.51 -1.37 5.76
N ALA A 45 4.23 -1.28 5.39
CA ALA A 45 3.13 -1.79 6.21
C ALA A 45 3.27 -3.30 6.48
N ILE A 46 3.63 -4.09 5.47
CA ILE A 46 3.86 -5.54 5.61
C ILE A 46 5.04 -5.80 6.55
N SER A 47 6.16 -5.10 6.37
CA SER A 47 7.34 -5.24 7.22
C SER A 47 7.03 -4.84 8.65
N GLN A 48 6.37 -3.71 8.89
CA GLN A 48 6.04 -3.24 10.23
C GLN A 48 5.12 -4.21 10.99
N ILE A 49 4.15 -4.83 10.31
CA ILE A 49 3.31 -5.86 10.93
C ILE A 49 4.16 -7.03 11.45
N VAL A 50 5.15 -7.47 10.67
CA VAL A 50 6.05 -8.56 11.08
C VAL A 50 6.98 -8.12 12.20
N ASP A 51 7.49 -6.88 12.15
CA ASP A 51 8.46 -6.32 13.10
C ASP A 51 7.89 -6.04 14.49
N PHE A 52 6.56 -6.06 14.66
CA PHE A 52 5.94 -6.06 15.99
C PHE A 52 6.27 -7.33 16.80
N PHE A 53 6.69 -8.41 16.14
CA PHE A 53 6.95 -9.70 16.77
C PHE A 53 8.45 -10.00 16.90
N PRO A 54 8.86 -10.83 17.88
CA PRO A 54 10.23 -11.33 17.96
C PRO A 54 10.63 -12.12 16.70
N LEU A 55 11.93 -12.10 16.38
CA LEU A 55 12.48 -12.72 15.16
C LEU A 55 12.11 -14.20 14.96
N ASP A 56 12.03 -14.96 16.04
CA ASP A 56 11.66 -16.38 16.03
C ASP A 56 10.20 -16.62 15.62
N GLN A 57 9.35 -15.60 15.68
CA GLN A 57 7.94 -15.66 15.27
C GLN A 57 7.70 -15.13 13.86
N HIS A 58 8.66 -14.43 13.23
CA HIS A 58 8.48 -13.76 11.93
C HIS A 58 7.93 -14.70 10.85
N LEU A 59 8.43 -15.93 10.74
CA LEU A 59 7.94 -16.89 9.75
C LEU A 59 6.46 -17.21 9.93
N GLN A 60 6.04 -17.44 11.17
CA GLN A 60 4.64 -17.74 11.49
C GLN A 60 3.74 -16.55 11.21
N VAL A 61 4.18 -15.33 11.56
CA VAL A 61 3.43 -14.08 11.31
C VAL A 61 3.27 -13.84 9.81
N ARG A 62 4.35 -14.00 9.01
CA ARG A 62 4.29 -13.88 7.55
C ARG A 62 3.28 -14.84 6.94
N HIS A 63 3.28 -16.10 7.36
CA HIS A 63 2.29 -17.07 6.90
C HIS A 63 0.86 -16.67 7.26
N SER A 64 0.63 -16.23 8.50
CA SER A 64 -0.70 -15.78 8.95
C SER A 64 -1.17 -14.56 8.18
N LEU A 65 -0.28 -13.57 8.02
CA LEU A 65 -0.54 -12.36 7.25
C LEU A 65 -0.84 -12.69 5.78
N ALA A 66 0.02 -13.46 5.12
CA ALA A 66 -0.17 -13.83 3.71
C ALA A 66 -1.51 -14.55 3.46
N ARG A 67 -1.97 -15.36 4.40
CA ARG A 67 -3.26 -16.08 4.28
C ARG A 67 -4.49 -15.20 4.49
N THR A 68 -4.39 -14.15 5.30
CA THR A 68 -5.54 -13.32 5.70
C THR A 68 -5.59 -11.98 4.99
N LEU A 69 -4.44 -11.42 4.59
CA LEU A 69 -4.36 -10.15 3.89
C LEU A 69 -5.18 -10.18 2.59
N ARG A 70 -5.95 -9.15 2.35
CA ARG A 70 -6.65 -8.91 1.07
C ARG A 70 -5.92 -7.87 0.23
N GLY A 71 -5.46 -6.81 0.85
CA GLY A 71 -4.71 -5.75 0.19
C GLY A 71 -4.25 -4.70 1.19
N VAL A 72 -3.39 -3.82 0.70
CA VAL A 72 -2.91 -2.63 1.42
C VAL A 72 -3.14 -1.42 0.53
N VAL A 73 -3.67 -0.34 1.11
CA VAL A 73 -3.81 0.95 0.45
C VAL A 73 -3.04 1.97 1.27
N SER A 74 -1.99 2.53 0.69
CA SER A 74 -1.26 3.66 1.25
C SER A 74 -1.62 4.93 0.48
N GLN A 75 -1.78 6.06 1.16
CA GLN A 75 -2.20 7.30 0.50
C GLN A 75 -1.43 8.51 1.03
N ARG A 76 -1.28 9.51 0.15
CA ARG A 76 -0.81 10.85 0.49
C ARG A 76 -1.73 11.88 -0.11
N LEU A 77 -1.97 12.97 0.62
CA LEU A 77 -2.75 14.09 0.10
C LEU A 77 -1.81 15.10 -0.55
N LEU A 78 -2.09 15.43 -1.81
CA LEU A 78 -1.33 16.39 -2.61
C LEU A 78 -2.17 17.62 -2.89
N ASP A 79 -1.51 18.76 -3.07
CA ASP A 79 -2.20 19.99 -3.44
C ASP A 79 -2.69 19.89 -4.89
N ARG A 80 -3.92 20.31 -5.13
CA ARG A 80 -4.52 20.30 -6.46
C ARG A 80 -3.88 21.36 -7.36
N ALA A 81 -3.85 21.06 -8.66
CA ALA A 81 -3.30 21.98 -9.66
C ALA A 81 -4.10 23.30 -9.78
N ASP A 82 -5.40 23.27 -9.51
CA ASP A 82 -6.28 24.45 -9.48
C ASP A 82 -6.12 25.31 -8.21
N GLY A 83 -5.36 24.83 -7.23
CA GLY A 83 -5.10 25.53 -5.96
C GLY A 83 -6.25 25.45 -4.94
N ASP A 84 -7.30 24.67 -5.21
CA ASP A 84 -8.45 24.51 -4.31
C ASP A 84 -8.54 23.07 -3.76
N GLY A 85 -8.04 22.90 -2.53
CA GLY A 85 -8.09 21.64 -1.80
C GLY A 85 -6.96 20.67 -2.15
N ARG A 86 -7.17 19.39 -1.81
CA ARG A 86 -6.18 18.30 -1.98
C ARG A 86 -6.82 17.10 -2.66
N VAL A 87 -5.97 16.31 -3.33
CA VAL A 87 -6.33 15.05 -3.97
C VAL A 87 -5.47 13.91 -3.42
N PRO A 88 -6.03 12.70 -3.17
CA PRO A 88 -5.24 11.58 -2.71
C PRO A 88 -4.48 10.92 -3.87
N ALA A 89 -3.17 10.80 -3.73
CA ALA A 89 -2.38 9.82 -4.49
C ALA A 89 -2.31 8.52 -3.69
N ALA A 90 -2.58 7.40 -4.31
CA ALA A 90 -2.66 6.11 -3.64
C ALA A 90 -1.74 5.05 -4.25
N GLU A 91 -1.10 4.30 -3.38
CA GLU A 91 -0.41 3.05 -3.69
C GLU A 91 -1.32 1.89 -3.28
N ILE A 92 -1.48 0.89 -4.13
CA ILE A 92 -2.39 -0.24 -3.92
C ILE A 92 -1.66 -1.56 -4.18
N LEU A 93 -1.61 -2.39 -3.16
CA LEU A 93 -1.16 -3.77 -3.24
C LEU A 93 -2.33 -4.71 -3.03
N VAL A 94 -2.54 -5.66 -3.96
CA VAL A 94 -3.54 -6.72 -3.83
C VAL A 94 -2.82 -8.04 -3.58
N ASN A 95 -3.29 -8.82 -2.62
CA ASN A 95 -2.67 -10.09 -2.26
C ASN A 95 -3.00 -11.18 -3.29
N THR A 96 -2.27 -11.17 -4.41
CA THR A 96 -2.28 -12.24 -5.42
C THR A 96 -1.41 -13.42 -4.96
N ALA A 97 -1.44 -14.54 -5.70
CA ALA A 97 -0.58 -15.69 -5.40
C ALA A 97 0.92 -15.31 -5.35
N LYS A 98 1.39 -14.45 -6.27
CA LYS A 98 2.78 -13.97 -6.26
C LYS A 98 3.10 -13.12 -5.04
N VAL A 99 2.19 -12.23 -4.63
CA VAL A 99 2.36 -11.42 -3.42
C VAL A 99 2.32 -12.29 -2.17
N PHE A 100 1.43 -13.28 -2.11
CA PHE A 100 1.41 -14.28 -1.04
C PHE A 100 2.77 -14.96 -0.89
N ASP A 101 3.32 -15.50 -1.98
CA ASP A 101 4.62 -16.19 -1.96
C ASP A 101 5.75 -15.25 -1.54
N ALA A 102 5.73 -14.01 -2.01
CA ALA A 102 6.70 -12.98 -1.64
C ALA A 102 6.64 -12.64 -0.14
N ILE A 103 5.46 -12.46 0.44
CA ILE A 103 5.29 -12.20 1.89
C ILE A 103 5.82 -13.39 2.71
N VAL A 104 5.48 -14.61 2.34
CA VAL A 104 5.94 -15.83 3.03
C VAL A 104 7.47 -15.95 2.95
N ALA A 105 8.06 -15.69 1.79
CA ALA A 105 9.51 -15.72 1.59
C ALA A 105 10.24 -14.59 2.34
N GLY A 106 9.53 -13.53 2.77
CA GLY A 106 10.12 -12.35 3.40
C GLY A 106 10.81 -11.47 2.38
N ALA A 107 10.19 -11.31 1.22
CA ALA A 107 10.66 -10.41 0.16
C ALA A 107 10.87 -8.99 0.69
N ASP A 108 11.85 -8.31 0.13
CA ASP A 108 12.13 -6.91 0.44
C ASP A 108 11.13 -5.95 -0.22
N ALA A 109 11.29 -4.66 0.06
CA ALA A 109 10.39 -3.63 -0.45
C ALA A 109 10.44 -3.52 -1.99
N ASP A 110 11.62 -3.71 -2.58
CA ASP A 110 11.81 -3.56 -4.03
C ASP A 110 11.10 -4.69 -4.79
N GLU A 111 11.14 -5.91 -4.28
CA GLU A 111 10.42 -7.04 -4.88
C GLU A 111 8.89 -6.84 -4.80
N LEU A 112 8.37 -6.38 -3.66
CA LEU A 112 6.93 -6.09 -3.51
C LEU A 112 6.50 -4.94 -4.43
N GLU A 113 7.32 -3.90 -4.56
CA GLU A 113 7.05 -2.79 -5.47
C GLU A 113 7.03 -3.23 -6.93
N ARG A 114 7.99 -4.08 -7.34
CA ARG A 114 8.00 -4.67 -8.68
C ARG A 114 6.72 -5.46 -8.96
N LEU A 115 6.25 -6.26 -7.98
CA LEU A 115 4.99 -7.00 -8.10
C LEU A 115 3.78 -6.07 -8.24
N MET A 116 3.76 -4.93 -7.53
CA MET A 116 2.71 -3.92 -7.70
C MET A 116 2.77 -3.28 -9.09
N GLN A 117 3.96 -2.92 -9.57
CA GLN A 117 4.14 -2.32 -10.88
C GLN A 117 3.65 -3.23 -12.02
N GLU A 118 3.92 -4.54 -11.93
CA GLU A 118 3.46 -5.56 -12.88
C GLU A 118 1.98 -5.94 -12.69
N GLY A 119 1.41 -5.62 -11.54
CA GLY A 119 0.11 -6.10 -11.11
C GLY A 119 -1.09 -5.24 -11.49
N GLN A 120 -0.97 -4.33 -12.46
CA GLN A 120 -2.05 -3.42 -12.88
C GLN A 120 -3.34 -4.16 -13.27
N TYR A 121 -3.24 -5.33 -13.89
CA TYR A 121 -4.40 -6.17 -14.23
C TYR A 121 -5.25 -6.55 -13.01
N TYR A 122 -4.63 -6.66 -11.84
CA TYR A 122 -5.29 -6.98 -10.56
C TYR A 122 -5.73 -5.74 -9.78
N GLY A 123 -5.62 -4.53 -10.37
CA GLY A 123 -5.92 -3.26 -9.71
C GLY A 123 -4.80 -2.77 -8.78
N MET A 124 -3.60 -3.33 -8.89
CA MET A 124 -2.42 -2.79 -8.18
C MET A 124 -1.88 -1.57 -8.88
N GLN A 125 -1.30 -0.66 -8.10
CA GLN A 125 -0.54 0.48 -8.61
C GLN A 125 0.51 0.93 -7.61
N THR A 126 1.63 1.42 -8.12
CA THR A 126 2.64 2.12 -7.32
C THR A 126 2.23 3.57 -7.10
N PHE A 127 2.89 4.22 -6.13
CA PHE A 127 2.66 5.64 -5.88
C PHE A 127 3.00 6.49 -7.11
N ASP A 128 4.11 6.20 -7.80
CA ASP A 128 4.51 6.95 -9.00
C ASP A 128 3.54 6.74 -10.17
N GLN A 129 2.96 5.55 -10.34
CA GLN A 129 1.89 5.32 -11.32
C GLN A 129 0.63 6.15 -10.99
N SER A 130 0.28 6.30 -9.70
CA SER A 130 -0.79 7.20 -9.28
C SER A 130 -0.49 8.65 -9.60
N LEU A 131 0.76 9.11 -9.39
CA LEU A 131 1.18 10.47 -9.74
C LEU A 131 1.08 10.74 -11.25
N VAL A 132 1.49 9.78 -12.09
CA VAL A 132 1.34 9.89 -13.57
C VAL A 132 -0.13 10.08 -13.94
N ALA A 133 -1.02 9.26 -13.38
CA ALA A 133 -2.46 9.36 -13.67
C ALA A 133 -3.05 10.71 -13.22
N LEU A 134 -2.76 11.14 -11.99
CA LEU A 134 -3.26 12.41 -11.45
C LEU A 134 -2.73 13.62 -12.23
N HIS A 135 -1.48 13.58 -12.69
CA HIS A 135 -0.95 14.64 -13.54
C HIS A 135 -1.59 14.63 -14.93
N HIS A 136 -1.80 13.45 -15.53
CA HIS A 136 -2.50 13.31 -16.81
C HIS A 136 -3.91 13.90 -16.75
N ASP A 137 -4.64 13.64 -15.67
CA ASP A 137 -6.01 14.12 -15.48
C ASP A 137 -6.07 15.62 -15.07
N GLY A 138 -4.90 16.29 -14.96
CA GLY A 138 -4.80 17.70 -14.58
C GLY A 138 -5.09 17.97 -13.10
N GLU A 139 -5.18 16.95 -12.27
CA GLU A 139 -5.46 17.05 -10.83
C GLU A 139 -4.25 17.55 -10.03
N VAL A 140 -3.03 17.17 -10.46
CA VAL A 140 -1.76 17.52 -9.78
C VAL A 140 -0.79 18.14 -10.78
N GLY A 141 -0.17 19.26 -10.38
CA GLY A 141 0.86 19.93 -11.20
C GLY A 141 2.17 19.14 -11.25
N LEU A 142 2.94 19.30 -12.33
CA LEU A 142 4.23 18.62 -12.52
C LEU A 142 5.19 18.83 -11.32
N ARG A 143 5.30 20.08 -10.86
CA ARG A 143 6.19 20.42 -9.73
C ARG A 143 5.81 19.68 -8.46
N GLU A 144 4.52 19.62 -8.16
CA GLU A 144 3.99 18.90 -6.99
C GLU A 144 4.25 17.41 -7.13
N ALA A 145 3.92 16.80 -8.27
CA ALA A 145 4.17 15.38 -8.54
C ALA A 145 5.64 15.00 -8.36
N LEU A 146 6.57 15.79 -8.94
CA LEU A 146 8.01 15.54 -8.80
C LEU A 146 8.53 15.74 -7.37
N SER A 147 7.93 16.65 -6.59
CA SER A 147 8.36 16.92 -5.20
C SER A 147 8.10 15.77 -4.25
N VAL A 148 7.12 14.91 -4.56
CA VAL A 148 6.66 13.80 -3.70
C VAL A 148 6.97 12.43 -4.28
N ALA A 149 7.43 12.37 -5.53
CA ALA A 149 7.79 11.14 -6.21
C ALA A 149 8.90 10.40 -5.47
N LYS A 150 8.82 9.08 -5.46
CA LYS A 150 9.86 8.22 -4.89
C LYS A 150 11.14 8.30 -5.71
N GLN A 151 11.00 8.33 -7.03
CA GLN A 151 12.09 8.46 -8.00
C GLN A 151 11.76 9.58 -9.02
N PRO A 152 12.08 10.87 -8.71
CA PRO A 152 11.65 12.00 -9.54
C PRO A 152 12.13 11.94 -10.99
N GLU A 153 13.34 11.39 -11.25
CA GLU A 153 13.85 11.28 -12.62
C GLU A 153 13.13 10.19 -13.42
N GLU A 154 12.78 9.06 -12.79
CA GLU A 154 11.98 8.01 -13.44
C GLU A 154 10.56 8.49 -13.72
N LEU A 155 9.94 9.21 -12.76
CA LEU A 155 8.64 9.83 -12.97
C LEU A 155 8.67 10.82 -14.14
N ARG A 156 9.73 11.64 -14.25
CA ARG A 156 9.91 12.57 -15.38
C ARG A 156 9.95 11.84 -16.71
N ILE A 157 10.71 10.73 -16.79
CA ILE A 157 10.80 9.91 -18.00
C ILE A 157 9.43 9.29 -18.32
N ALA A 158 8.72 8.77 -17.33
CA ALA A 158 7.39 8.19 -17.52
C ALA A 158 6.38 9.21 -18.06
N LEU A 159 6.39 10.44 -17.53
CA LEU A 159 5.55 11.55 -18.01
C LEU A 159 5.91 11.95 -19.44
N GLN A 160 7.19 11.98 -19.80
CA GLN A 160 7.64 12.25 -21.19
C GLN A 160 7.14 11.18 -22.17
N GLN A 161 7.26 9.91 -21.80
CA GLN A 161 6.79 8.79 -22.62
C GLN A 161 5.27 8.78 -22.80
N ALA A 162 4.54 9.24 -21.79
CA ALA A 162 3.10 9.40 -21.86
C ALA A 162 2.64 10.62 -22.68
N GLY A 163 3.58 11.40 -23.27
CA GLY A 163 3.27 12.58 -24.10
C GLY A 163 2.83 13.82 -23.30
N MET A 164 3.11 13.86 -22.00
CA MET A 164 2.60 14.87 -21.06
C MET A 164 3.63 15.98 -20.73
N SER A 165 4.79 16.01 -21.38
CA SER A 165 5.87 16.94 -21.05
C SER A 165 5.94 18.12 -22.02
N SER A 166 4.91 18.93 -22.11
CA SER A 166 4.95 20.14 -22.95
C SER A 166 4.90 21.46 -22.19
N ASP A 167 5.14 21.46 -20.87
CA ASP A 167 5.26 22.72 -20.12
C ASP A 167 6.55 22.72 -19.26
N PHE A 168 7.63 23.18 -19.91
CA PHE A 168 8.83 23.69 -19.25
C PHE A 168 8.90 25.18 -19.39
#